data_8968432fe33c3e1487ab7fe37011a92a
#
_entry.id   8968432fe33c3e1487ab7fe37011a92a
#
_cell.length_a   1.000
_cell.length_b   1.000
_cell.length_c   1.000
_cell.angle_alpha   90.00
_cell.angle_beta   90.00
_cell.angle_gamma   90.00
#
_symmetry.space_group_name_H-M   'P 1'
#
loop_
_entity.id
_entity.type
_entity.pdbx_description
1 polymer ?
#
loop_
_entity_poly.entity_id
_entity_poly.type
_entity_poly.pdbx_seq_one_letter_code
_entity_poly.pdbx_strand_id
1 'polypeptide(L)'
;MKINFAVKPAQMAKLTQEELLQIFRKVKSVMQPYEQGNIVAQMNIEGKYDLWSHKPGMVIMGKPRPAINFVTIIIQSGYVGFYYMPIYTQNPALVAKMPPALMKLLKGKACFHLKTMDDALLQDVATAMKAGYDAYKKMGWI
;
A
#
# COMPACT_ATOMS: atom_id res chain seq x y z
N MET A 1 -28.81 1.75 -25.58
CA MET A 1 -28.28 1.42 -25.25
C MET A 1 -27.82 1.26 -25.04
N LYS A 2 -27.65 1.22 -25.00
CA LYS A 2 -26.97 0.97 -24.57
C LYS A 2 -26.27 0.68 -24.30
N ILE A 3 -25.98 0.71 -23.99
CA ILE A 3 -25.17 0.34 -23.54
C ILE A 3 -24.72 -0.12 -23.44
N ASN A 4 -24.69 -0.25 -23.45
CA ASN A 4 -24.06 -0.69 -23.10
C ASN A 4 -23.79 -1.42 -22.85
N PHE A 5 -24.25 -1.38 -22.78
CA PHE A 5 -23.79 -2.15 -22.54
C PHE A 5 -23.10 -2.73 -23.08
N ALA A 6 -23.79 -2.49 -23.19
CA ALA A 6 -22.95 -2.99 -24.25
C ALA A 6 -21.49 -2.72 -24.08
N VAL A 7 -21.16 -2.03 -23.09
CA VAL A 7 -19.76 -1.81 -22.73
C VAL A 7 -19.15 -3.16 -22.43
N LYS A 8 -18.07 -3.48 -23.11
CA LYS A 8 -17.39 -4.75 -22.94
C LYS A 8 -16.66 -4.80 -21.61
N PRO A 9 -16.66 -5.94 -20.92
CA PRO A 9 -15.95 -6.06 -19.65
C PRO A 9 -14.46 -5.68 -19.72
N ALA A 10 -13.80 -6.03 -20.83
CA ALA A 10 -12.38 -5.69 -20.99
C ALA A 10 -12.14 -4.18 -21.04
N GLN A 11 -13.08 -3.43 -21.63
CA GLN A 11 -12.98 -1.97 -21.64
C GLN A 11 -13.27 -1.38 -20.27
N MET A 12 -14.22 -1.97 -19.55
CA MET A 12 -14.55 -1.51 -18.20
C MET A 12 -13.41 -1.74 -17.22
N ALA A 13 -12.60 -2.78 -17.46
CA ALA A 13 -11.49 -3.12 -16.57
C ALA A 13 -10.29 -2.19 -16.77
N LYS A 14 -10.25 -1.42 -17.85
CA LYS A 14 -9.10 -0.56 -18.14
C LYS A 14 -9.34 0.83 -17.57
N LEU A 15 -8.51 1.22 -16.63
CA LEU A 15 -8.60 2.51 -15.97
C LEU A 15 -7.88 3.59 -16.78
N THR A 16 -8.44 4.80 -16.73
CA THR A 16 -7.79 5.98 -17.29
C THR A 16 -6.69 6.45 -16.34
N GLN A 17 -5.80 7.28 -16.87
CA GLN A 17 -4.76 7.89 -16.05
C GLN A 17 -5.37 8.72 -14.92
N GLU A 18 -6.46 9.43 -15.19
CA GLU A 18 -7.12 10.23 -14.16
C GLU A 18 -7.69 9.36 -13.05
N GLU A 19 -8.28 8.22 -13.40
CA GLU A 19 -8.80 7.30 -12.40
C GLU A 19 -7.69 6.71 -11.54
N LEU A 20 -6.55 6.37 -12.16
CA LEU A 20 -5.38 5.88 -11.42
C LEU A 20 -4.85 6.94 -10.49
N LEU A 21 -4.80 8.20 -10.93
CA LEU A 21 -4.35 9.29 -10.08
C LEU A 21 -5.28 9.50 -8.88
N GLN A 22 -6.58 9.35 -9.07
CA GLN A 22 -7.52 9.47 -7.96
C GLN A 22 -7.31 8.38 -6.92
N ILE A 23 -7.09 7.15 -7.35
CA ILE A 23 -6.77 6.04 -6.43
C ILE A 23 -5.47 6.35 -5.70
N PHE A 24 -4.46 6.77 -6.44
CA PHE A 24 -3.15 7.11 -5.89
C PHE A 24 -3.27 8.18 -4.81
N ARG A 25 -4.00 9.27 -5.09
CA ARG A 25 -4.13 10.38 -4.15
C ARG A 25 -4.89 9.98 -2.89
N LYS A 26 -5.92 9.16 -3.02
CA LYS A 26 -6.68 8.69 -1.87
C LYS A 26 -5.83 7.82 -0.97
N VAL A 27 -5.09 6.88 -1.53
CA VAL A 27 -4.21 6.01 -0.74
C VAL A 27 -3.09 6.84 -0.10
N LYS A 28 -2.52 7.78 -0.84
CA LYS A 28 -1.49 8.66 -0.31
C LYS A 28 -1.97 9.42 0.92
N SER A 29 -3.22 9.91 0.88
CA SER A 29 -3.78 10.66 2.01
C SER A 29 -3.86 9.83 3.29
N VAL A 30 -4.01 8.52 3.16
CA VAL A 30 -4.04 7.59 4.30
C VAL A 30 -2.63 7.26 4.77
N MET A 31 -1.65 7.32 3.88
CA MET A 31 -0.25 7.06 4.21
C MET A 31 0.44 8.25 4.87
N GLN A 32 0.08 9.47 4.45
CA GLN A 32 0.80 10.68 4.87
C GLN A 32 0.89 10.87 6.39
N PRO A 33 -0.12 10.53 7.20
CA PRO A 33 0.01 10.67 8.65
C PRO A 33 1.16 9.87 9.26
N TYR A 34 1.63 8.84 8.57
CA TYR A 34 2.73 8.01 9.03
C TYR A 34 4.10 8.57 8.65
N GLU A 35 4.14 9.60 7.83
CA GLU A 35 5.40 10.26 7.46
C GLU A 35 5.81 11.20 8.59
N GLN A 36 6.36 10.63 9.66
CA GLN A 36 6.79 11.38 10.82
C GLN A 36 7.89 10.62 11.55
N GLY A 37 8.66 11.35 12.34
CA GLY A 37 9.76 10.75 13.09
C GLY A 37 10.78 10.11 12.16
N ASN A 38 11.07 8.84 12.39
CA ASN A 38 12.04 8.11 11.58
C ASN A 38 11.50 7.68 10.20
N ILE A 39 10.20 7.88 9.96
CA ILE A 39 9.60 7.50 8.69
C ILE A 39 9.61 8.71 7.76
N VAL A 40 10.32 8.57 6.64
CA VAL A 40 10.45 9.63 5.66
C VAL A 40 10.16 9.11 4.26
N ALA A 41 9.75 10.01 3.37
CA ALA A 41 9.58 9.67 1.96
C ALA A 41 10.91 9.86 1.24
N GLN A 42 11.34 8.84 0.53
CA GLN A 42 12.49 8.96 -0.38
C GLN A 42 12.03 9.44 -1.75
N MET A 43 10.81 9.14 -2.12
CA MET A 43 10.19 9.60 -3.35
C MET A 43 8.81 10.14 -3.03
N ASN A 44 8.50 11.32 -3.51
CA ASN A 44 7.19 11.96 -3.31
C ASN A 44 6.88 12.80 -4.53
N ILE A 45 6.44 12.12 -5.59
CA ILE A 45 6.06 12.75 -6.85
C ILE A 45 4.68 12.22 -7.25
N GLU A 46 4.05 12.89 -8.23
CA GLU A 46 2.81 12.40 -8.77
C GLU A 46 3.04 11.01 -9.36
N GLY A 47 2.33 10.02 -8.84
CA GLY A 47 2.42 8.64 -9.32
C GLY A 47 3.38 7.74 -8.56
N LYS A 48 4.19 8.28 -7.65
CA LYS A 48 5.03 7.44 -6.78
C LYS A 48 5.29 8.11 -5.45
N TYR A 49 4.96 7.40 -4.38
CA TYR A 49 5.16 7.88 -3.03
C TYR A 49 5.57 6.70 -2.14
N ASP A 50 6.70 6.82 -1.45
CA ASP A 50 7.17 5.73 -0.60
C ASP A 50 7.53 6.25 0.78
N LEU A 51 7.41 5.34 1.75
CA LEU A 51 7.78 5.61 3.13
C LEU A 51 8.83 4.61 3.58
N TRP A 52 9.89 5.12 4.18
CA TRP A 52 11.01 4.32 4.67
C TRP A 52 11.29 4.68 6.12
N SER A 53 11.53 3.69 6.96
CA SER A 53 12.01 3.94 8.31
C SER A 53 13.53 3.98 8.30
N HIS A 54 14.08 5.02 8.93
CA HIS A 54 15.51 5.18 9.14
C HIS A 54 15.84 5.12 10.64
N LYS A 55 15.13 4.27 11.36
CA LYS A 55 15.38 4.17 12.79
C LYS A 55 16.82 3.73 13.06
N PRO A 56 17.57 4.48 13.88
CA PRO A 56 18.95 4.09 14.21
C PRO A 56 19.00 2.73 14.91
N GLY A 57 20.02 1.96 14.57
CA GLY A 57 20.27 0.69 15.24
C GLY A 57 19.37 -0.45 14.86
N MET A 58 18.66 -0.34 13.73
CA MET A 58 17.81 -1.44 13.26
C MET A 58 18.65 -2.68 12.94
N VAL A 59 18.13 -3.84 13.38
CA VAL A 59 18.66 -5.14 12.99
C VAL A 59 17.52 -5.90 12.33
N ILE A 60 17.72 -6.32 11.09
CA ILE A 60 16.70 -7.01 10.32
C ILE A 60 17.29 -8.33 9.82
N MET A 61 16.67 -9.44 10.22
CA MET A 61 17.15 -10.79 9.90
C MET A 61 18.63 -10.97 10.29
N GLY A 62 18.99 -10.46 11.47
CA GLY A 62 20.33 -10.60 12.04
C GLY A 62 21.37 -9.65 11.47
N LYS A 63 20.97 -8.70 10.62
CA LYS A 63 21.91 -7.77 10.00
C LYS A 63 21.53 -6.32 10.29
N PRO A 64 22.52 -5.45 10.59
CA PRO A 64 22.25 -4.02 10.71
C PRO A 64 21.76 -3.45 9.38
N ARG A 65 20.75 -2.60 9.44
CA ARG A 65 20.19 -1.94 8.25
C ARG A 65 19.99 -0.47 8.54
N PRO A 66 20.39 0.43 7.64
CA PRO A 66 20.16 1.86 7.81
C PRO A 66 18.72 2.26 7.54
N ALA A 67 17.98 1.47 6.77
CA ALA A 67 16.61 1.79 6.41
C ALA A 67 15.84 0.53 6.02
N ILE A 68 14.53 0.58 6.22
CA ILE A 68 13.62 -0.45 5.72
C ILE A 68 12.42 0.22 5.09
N ASN A 69 12.01 -0.29 3.92
CA ASN A 69 10.78 0.19 3.29
C ASN A 69 9.57 -0.20 4.14
N PHE A 70 8.66 0.75 4.30
CA PHE A 70 7.41 0.52 5.01
C PHE A 70 6.29 0.26 4.00
N VAL A 71 5.95 1.28 3.21
CA VAL A 71 4.88 1.17 2.21
C VAL A 71 5.27 2.03 1.01
N THR A 72 4.99 1.54 -0.19
CA THR A 72 5.19 2.29 -1.42
C THR A 72 3.92 2.19 -2.25
N ILE A 73 3.45 3.31 -2.78
CA ILE A 73 2.41 3.30 -3.81
C ILE A 73 2.97 3.84 -5.11
N ILE A 74 2.60 3.20 -6.19
CA ILE A 74 3.08 3.58 -7.52
C ILE A 74 2.01 3.26 -8.57
N ILE A 75 1.79 4.20 -9.48
CA ILE A 75 0.90 3.98 -10.61
C ILE A 75 1.60 3.05 -11.59
N GLN A 76 0.94 1.94 -11.88
CA GLN A 76 1.40 0.96 -12.86
C GLN A 76 0.43 0.95 -14.04
N SER A 77 0.68 0.06 -15.00
CA SER A 77 -0.21 -0.06 -16.14
C SER A 77 -1.50 -0.74 -15.70
N GLY A 78 -2.57 0.06 -15.60
CA GLY A 78 -3.90 -0.46 -15.30
C GLY A 78 -4.24 -0.64 -13.83
N TYR A 79 -3.35 -0.28 -12.91
CA TYR A 79 -3.62 -0.37 -11.47
C TYR A 79 -2.67 0.51 -10.68
N VAL A 80 -2.98 0.73 -9.41
CA VAL A 80 -2.05 1.33 -8.47
C VAL A 80 -1.49 0.21 -7.61
N GLY A 81 -0.17 0.05 -7.62
CA GLY A 81 0.51 -0.92 -6.76
C GLY A 81 0.66 -0.38 -5.36
N PHE A 82 0.14 -1.12 -4.39
CA PHE A 82 0.30 -0.82 -2.98
C PHE A 82 1.25 -1.88 -2.42
N TYR A 83 2.52 -1.52 -2.32
CA TYR A 83 3.57 -2.42 -1.83
C TYR A 83 3.66 -2.27 -0.33
N TYR A 84 3.12 -3.25 0.37
CA TYR A 84 2.94 -3.21 1.81
C TYR A 84 3.95 -4.17 2.44
N MET A 85 5.13 -3.67 2.74
CA MET A 85 6.24 -4.51 3.20
C MET A 85 6.01 -5.21 4.54
N PRO A 86 5.20 -4.67 5.47
CA PRO A 86 4.97 -5.40 6.73
C PRO A 86 4.47 -6.83 6.56
N ILE A 87 3.76 -7.14 5.47
CA ILE A 87 3.24 -8.48 5.25
C ILE A 87 4.24 -9.41 4.53
N TYR A 88 5.38 -8.89 4.12
CA TYR A 88 6.33 -9.65 3.31
C TYR A 88 6.76 -10.96 3.99
N THR A 89 6.95 -10.93 5.29
CA THR A 89 7.34 -12.12 6.07
C THR A 89 6.17 -13.05 6.37
N GLN A 90 4.95 -12.65 5.99
CA GLN A 90 3.73 -13.41 6.24
C GLN A 90 3.50 -13.73 7.72
N ASN A 91 3.85 -12.78 8.58
CA ASN A 91 3.63 -12.89 10.02
C ASN A 91 2.15 -13.21 10.30
N PRO A 92 1.84 -14.37 10.89
CA PRO A 92 0.44 -14.76 11.10
C PRO A 92 -0.36 -13.77 11.94
N ALA A 93 0.26 -13.14 12.92
CA ALA A 93 -0.42 -12.15 13.76
C ALA A 93 -0.84 -10.93 12.96
N LEU A 94 -0.01 -10.50 12.00
CA LEU A 94 -0.34 -9.39 11.14
C LEU A 94 -1.39 -9.79 10.10
N VAL A 95 -1.20 -10.95 9.47
CA VAL A 95 -2.15 -11.45 8.46
C VAL A 95 -3.55 -11.54 9.04
N ALA A 96 -3.67 -11.97 10.30
CA ALA A 96 -4.96 -12.10 10.97
C ALA A 96 -5.67 -10.74 11.14
N LYS A 97 -4.93 -9.63 11.11
CA LYS A 97 -5.49 -8.28 11.25
C LYS A 97 -5.81 -7.63 9.92
N MET A 98 -5.43 -8.27 8.81
CA MET A 98 -5.65 -7.70 7.50
C MET A 98 -7.10 -7.87 7.05
N PRO A 99 -7.73 -6.82 6.52
CA PRO A 99 -9.10 -6.93 6.03
C PRO A 99 -9.20 -7.93 4.88
N PRO A 100 -10.19 -8.85 4.94
CA PRO A 100 -10.32 -9.88 3.90
C PRO A 100 -10.49 -9.34 2.48
N ALA A 101 -11.26 -8.25 2.32
CA ALA A 101 -11.47 -7.69 0.99
C ALA A 101 -10.17 -7.16 0.39
N LEU A 102 -9.32 -6.55 1.23
CA LEU A 102 -8.01 -6.09 0.78
C LEU A 102 -7.11 -7.27 0.44
N MET A 103 -7.13 -8.31 1.26
CA MET A 103 -6.28 -9.49 1.04
C MET A 103 -6.55 -10.19 -0.29
N LYS A 104 -7.77 -10.07 -0.82
CA LYS A 104 -8.10 -10.63 -2.14
C LYS A 104 -7.33 -9.94 -3.27
N LEU A 105 -6.81 -8.75 -3.02
CA LEU A 105 -6.08 -7.97 -4.02
C LEU A 105 -4.58 -8.23 -3.99
N LEU A 106 -4.13 -9.07 -3.08
CA LEU A 106 -2.70 -9.39 -2.93
C LEU A 106 -2.22 -10.21 -4.13
N LYS A 107 -1.15 -9.73 -4.76
CA LYS A 107 -0.45 -10.44 -5.82
C LYS A 107 0.99 -10.63 -5.38
N GLY A 108 1.42 -11.88 -5.28
CA GLY A 108 2.75 -12.17 -4.74
C GLY A 108 2.80 -12.02 -3.23
N LYS A 109 3.93 -11.56 -2.70
CA LYS A 109 4.16 -11.54 -1.26
C LYS A 109 3.74 -10.25 -0.56
N ALA A 110 3.79 -9.12 -1.26
CA ALA A 110 3.59 -7.83 -0.59
C ALA A 110 2.88 -6.78 -1.45
N CYS A 111 2.54 -7.08 -2.70
CA CYS A 111 1.94 -6.10 -3.59
C CYS A 111 0.45 -6.32 -3.74
N PHE A 112 -0.32 -5.28 -3.44
CA PHE A 112 -1.76 -5.28 -3.66
C PHE A 112 -2.05 -4.46 -4.92
N HIS A 113 -2.89 -4.99 -5.81
CA HIS A 113 -3.27 -4.30 -7.04
C HIS A 113 -4.60 -3.59 -6.83
N LEU A 114 -4.54 -2.27 -6.73
CA LEU A 114 -5.72 -1.45 -6.48
C LEU A 114 -6.25 -0.93 -7.81
N LYS A 115 -7.48 -1.32 -8.13
CA LYS A 115 -8.15 -0.92 -9.39
C LYS A 115 -9.40 -0.11 -9.13
N THR A 116 -9.82 0.00 -7.88
CA THR A 116 -10.93 0.86 -7.45
C THR A 116 -10.55 1.41 -6.09
N MET A 117 -11.25 2.45 -5.65
CA MET A 117 -11.03 2.96 -4.31
C MET A 117 -12.32 3.59 -3.81
N ASP A 118 -13.23 2.73 -3.35
CA ASP A 118 -14.40 3.20 -2.62
C ASP A 118 -14.05 3.42 -1.15
N ASP A 119 -14.99 3.97 -0.39
CA ASP A 119 -14.74 4.30 1.01
C ASP A 119 -14.43 3.06 1.85
N ALA A 120 -15.06 1.93 1.55
CA ALA A 120 -14.83 0.70 2.29
C ALA A 120 -13.41 0.19 2.08
N LEU A 121 -12.92 0.19 0.83
CA LEU A 121 -11.56 -0.25 0.54
C LEU A 121 -10.54 0.73 1.11
N LEU A 122 -10.83 2.03 1.05
CA LEU A 122 -9.94 3.02 1.64
C LEU A 122 -9.82 2.82 3.14
N GLN A 123 -10.92 2.49 3.81
CA GLN A 123 -10.89 2.17 5.24
C GLN A 123 -10.06 0.90 5.50
N ASP A 124 -10.14 -0.09 4.62
CA ASP A 124 -9.33 -1.29 4.72
C ASP A 124 -7.84 -0.97 4.61
N VAL A 125 -7.48 -0.07 3.70
CA VAL A 125 -6.09 0.39 3.56
C VAL A 125 -5.65 1.10 4.84
N ALA A 126 -6.52 1.95 5.42
CA ALA A 126 -6.21 2.62 6.67
C ALA A 126 -5.97 1.62 7.81
N THR A 127 -6.79 0.57 7.89
CA THR A 127 -6.62 -0.50 8.87
C THR A 127 -5.28 -1.21 8.67
N ALA A 128 -4.93 -1.50 7.42
CA ALA A 128 -3.65 -2.14 7.11
C ALA A 128 -2.48 -1.25 7.49
N MET A 129 -2.56 0.04 7.24
CA MET A 129 -1.50 0.98 7.62
C MET A 129 -1.25 0.96 9.12
N LYS A 130 -2.31 1.00 9.91
CA LYS A 130 -2.18 0.95 11.36
C LYS A 130 -1.58 -0.38 11.83
N ALA A 131 -2.07 -1.49 11.29
CA ALA A 131 -1.56 -2.81 11.66
C ALA A 131 -0.08 -2.96 11.32
N GLY A 132 0.33 -2.50 10.14
CA GLY A 132 1.73 -2.57 9.72
C GLY A 132 2.63 -1.66 10.54
N TYR A 133 2.15 -0.46 10.87
CA TYR A 133 2.89 0.46 11.72
C TYR A 133 3.13 -0.17 13.10
N ASP A 134 2.08 -0.74 13.69
CA ASP A 134 2.18 -1.39 15.01
C ASP A 134 3.15 -2.58 14.96
N ALA A 135 3.11 -3.35 13.87
CA ALA A 135 4.01 -4.49 13.69
C ALA A 135 5.48 -4.04 13.62
N TYR A 136 5.76 -2.99 12.84
CA TYR A 136 7.12 -2.45 12.73
C TYR A 136 7.59 -1.87 14.05
N LYS A 137 6.69 -1.20 14.77
CA LYS A 137 7.04 -0.63 16.09
C LYS A 137 7.40 -1.74 17.05
N LYS A 138 6.63 -2.84 17.06
CA LYS A 138 6.90 -3.98 17.91
C LYS A 138 8.23 -4.65 17.58
N MET A 139 8.63 -4.63 16.31
CA MET A 139 9.90 -5.19 15.87
C MET A 139 11.09 -4.26 16.18
N GLY A 140 10.82 -3.04 16.61
CA GLY A 140 11.90 -2.07 16.87
C GLY A 140 12.37 -1.36 15.60
N TRP A 141 11.56 -1.34 14.56
CA TRP A 141 11.93 -0.75 13.27
C TRP A 141 11.35 0.65 13.06
N ILE A 142 10.61 1.14 14.01
CA ILE A 142 10.08 2.52 14.00
C ILE A 142 10.35 3.18 15.34
#